data_c4947459b947e9bcb983b9d3939d0713
#
_entry.id   c4947459b947e9bcb983b9d3939d0713
#
_cell.length_a   1.000
_cell.length_b   1.000
_cell.length_c   1.000
_cell.angle_alpha   90.00
_cell.angle_beta   90.00
_cell.angle_gamma   90.00
#
_symmetry.space_group_name_H-M   'P 1'
#
loop_
_entity.id
_entity.type
_entity.pdbx_description
1 polymer ?
#
loop_
_entity_poly.entity_id
_entity_poly.type
_entity_poly.pdbx_seq_one_letter_code
_entity_poly.pdbx_strand_id
1 'polypeptide(L)'
;MATGKKIVHICKSDTVGGAAVVTYRLMNALCQAGHDARLLVLDKRTTDARVLSYSSPARDRINFLAERLQIFVRNGFSRSRLFKVDTASWGADLCNHPWIKEADVVNINWINQGAMSLSGIQSLASSGKPIVWTMHDMWNCTGICHHAYECTRFKENCGKCPYLGSFGREHDLSSTVQQQKARLYQHKNLHFVAVSHWLEE
;
A
#
# COMPACT_ATOMS: atom_id res chain seq x y z
N MET A 1 30.50 -16.73 -3.17
CA MET A 1 29.49 -15.94 -3.92
C MET A 1 28.27 -15.77 -3.03
N ALA A 2 27.81 -14.58 -2.79
CA ALA A 2 26.57 -14.37 -2.01
C ALA A 2 25.43 -15.07 -2.75
N THR A 3 24.72 -15.98 -2.08
CA THR A 3 23.52 -16.62 -2.64
C THR A 3 22.46 -15.54 -2.90
N GLY A 4 21.90 -15.50 -4.12
CA GLY A 4 20.86 -14.54 -4.45
C GLY A 4 19.69 -14.63 -3.48
N LYS A 5 19.14 -13.47 -3.07
CA LYS A 5 17.97 -13.39 -2.18
C LYS A 5 16.68 -13.64 -2.95
N LYS A 6 15.69 -14.26 -2.31
CA LYS A 6 14.31 -14.34 -2.79
C LYS A 6 13.56 -13.07 -2.37
N ILE A 7 13.18 -12.25 -3.32
CA ILE A 7 12.53 -10.95 -3.09
C ILE A 7 11.15 -10.96 -3.73
N VAL A 8 10.12 -10.65 -2.96
CA VAL A 8 8.75 -10.55 -3.48
C VAL A 8 8.27 -9.12 -3.38
N HIS A 9 8.03 -8.52 -4.55
CA HIS A 9 7.38 -7.22 -4.64
C HIS A 9 5.86 -7.38 -4.59
N ILE A 10 5.17 -6.43 -3.97
CA ILE A 10 3.71 -6.34 -3.95
C ILE A 10 3.33 -4.95 -4.49
N CYS A 11 2.48 -4.92 -5.50
CA CYS A 11 1.94 -3.69 -6.08
C CYS A 11 0.51 -3.93 -6.55
N LYS A 12 -0.25 -2.87 -6.80
CA LYS A 12 -1.61 -3.01 -7.36
C LYS A 12 -1.60 -3.55 -8.79
N SER A 13 -0.68 -3.08 -9.63
CA SER A 13 -0.55 -3.51 -11.03
C SER A 13 0.92 -3.69 -11.39
N ASP A 14 1.18 -4.37 -12.50
CA ASP A 14 2.52 -4.54 -13.08
C ASP A 14 2.87 -3.47 -14.14
N THR A 15 1.88 -2.76 -14.68
CA THR A 15 2.09 -1.80 -15.78
C THR A 15 1.36 -0.47 -15.61
N VAL A 16 0.31 -0.41 -14.76
CA VAL A 16 -0.55 0.78 -14.67
C VAL A 16 -0.08 1.72 -13.56
N GLY A 17 0.35 2.91 -13.99
CA GLY A 17 0.81 3.97 -13.10
C GLY A 17 2.31 3.94 -12.80
N GLY A 18 2.83 5.07 -12.30
CA GLY A 18 4.27 5.25 -12.03
C GLY A 18 4.84 4.22 -11.06
N ALA A 19 4.12 3.94 -9.97
CA ALA A 19 4.53 2.95 -8.97
C ALA A 19 4.70 1.54 -9.58
N ALA A 20 3.77 1.11 -10.44
CA ALA A 20 3.83 -0.17 -11.13
C ALA A 20 5.07 -0.28 -12.02
N VAL A 21 5.31 0.75 -12.84
CA VAL A 21 6.47 0.81 -13.76
C VAL A 21 7.79 0.75 -12.98
N VAL A 22 7.90 1.52 -11.89
CA VAL A 22 9.10 1.52 -11.03
C VAL A 22 9.31 0.16 -10.37
N THR A 23 8.24 -0.44 -9.82
CA THR A 23 8.30 -1.76 -9.18
C THR A 23 8.75 -2.85 -10.17
N TYR A 24 8.20 -2.86 -11.39
CA TYR A 24 8.56 -3.82 -12.43
C TYR A 24 10.01 -3.66 -12.87
N ARG A 25 10.48 -2.40 -13.03
CA ARG A 25 11.89 -2.10 -13.35
C ARG A 25 12.84 -2.56 -12.23
N LEU A 26 12.48 -2.30 -10.97
CA LEU A 26 13.26 -2.74 -9.81
C LEU A 26 13.36 -4.27 -9.76
N MET A 27 12.23 -4.98 -9.94
CA MET A 27 12.24 -6.45 -10.04
C MET A 27 13.23 -6.94 -11.11
N ASN A 28 13.20 -6.35 -12.30
CA ASN A 28 14.11 -6.72 -13.39
C ASN A 28 15.58 -6.45 -13.05
N ALA A 29 15.88 -5.28 -12.45
CA ALA A 29 17.23 -4.92 -12.03
C ALA A 29 17.78 -5.90 -10.97
N LEU A 30 16.94 -6.31 -10.00
CA LEU A 30 17.31 -7.28 -8.99
C LEU A 30 17.56 -8.67 -9.59
N CYS A 31 16.76 -9.10 -10.56
CA CYS A 31 17.02 -10.35 -11.30
C CYS A 31 18.36 -10.30 -12.06
N GLN A 32 18.67 -9.17 -12.72
CA GLN A 32 19.95 -8.97 -13.38
C GLN A 32 21.14 -8.97 -12.42
N ALA A 33 20.91 -8.53 -11.16
CA ALA A 33 21.89 -8.59 -10.08
C ALA A 33 22.04 -9.99 -9.45
N GLY A 34 21.32 -11.00 -9.95
CA GLY A 34 21.43 -12.39 -9.48
C GLY A 34 20.49 -12.76 -8.33
N HIS A 35 19.45 -11.98 -8.05
CA HIS A 35 18.40 -12.28 -7.08
C HIS A 35 17.21 -13.01 -7.74
N ASP A 36 16.45 -13.83 -6.97
CA ASP A 36 15.14 -14.34 -7.39
C ASP A 36 14.07 -13.31 -7.00
N ALA A 37 13.81 -12.35 -7.90
CA ALA A 37 12.82 -11.31 -7.67
C ALA A 37 11.53 -11.61 -8.44
N ARG A 38 10.38 -11.54 -7.74
CA ARG A 38 9.04 -11.82 -8.25
C ARG A 38 8.07 -10.71 -7.86
N LEU A 39 6.96 -10.59 -8.57
CA LEU A 39 5.97 -9.54 -8.35
C LEU A 39 4.56 -10.11 -8.18
N LEU A 40 3.95 -9.83 -7.06
CA LEU A 40 2.53 -10.09 -6.78
C LEU A 40 1.71 -8.84 -7.06
N VAL A 41 0.69 -8.95 -7.90
CA VAL A 41 -0.19 -7.84 -8.27
C VAL A 41 -1.66 -8.21 -8.15
N LEU A 42 -2.50 -7.20 -8.00
CA LEU A 42 -3.94 -7.34 -8.15
C LEU A 42 -4.30 -7.46 -9.64
N ASP A 43 -3.86 -6.48 -10.45
CA ASP A 43 -4.14 -6.35 -11.88
C ASP A 43 -2.89 -6.72 -12.69
N LYS A 44 -2.81 -8.00 -13.12
CA LYS A 44 -1.74 -8.49 -13.99
C LYS A 44 -2.10 -8.26 -15.44
N ARG A 45 -1.22 -7.62 -16.20
CA ARG A 45 -1.37 -7.35 -17.64
C ARG A 45 -0.25 -7.93 -18.51
N THR A 46 0.93 -8.18 -17.93
CA THR A 46 2.04 -8.82 -18.67
C THR A 46 1.89 -10.33 -18.72
N THR A 47 2.62 -10.95 -19.66
CA THR A 47 2.76 -12.41 -19.77
C THR A 47 3.96 -12.93 -18.98
N ASP A 48 4.67 -12.09 -18.24
CA ASP A 48 5.86 -12.46 -17.47
C ASP A 48 5.51 -13.51 -16.41
N ALA A 49 6.22 -14.63 -16.41
CA ALA A 49 6.02 -15.73 -15.46
C ALA A 49 6.43 -15.38 -14.03
N ARG A 50 7.26 -14.34 -13.84
CA ARG A 50 7.69 -13.82 -12.52
C ARG A 50 6.63 -12.91 -11.89
N VAL A 51 5.57 -12.60 -12.62
CA VAL A 51 4.43 -11.80 -12.15
C VAL A 51 3.23 -12.71 -11.95
N LEU A 52 2.57 -12.61 -10.81
CA LEU A 52 1.37 -13.41 -10.50
C LEU A 52 0.27 -12.49 -9.94
N SER A 53 -0.95 -12.67 -10.44
CA SER A 53 -2.13 -12.10 -9.77
C SER A 53 -2.50 -12.94 -8.54
N TYR A 54 -2.65 -12.28 -7.38
CA TYR A 54 -2.95 -12.95 -6.11
C TYR A 54 -4.43 -12.99 -5.77
N SER A 55 -5.29 -12.46 -6.63
CA SER A 55 -6.72 -12.35 -6.36
C SER A 55 -7.56 -12.70 -7.59
N SER A 56 -8.86 -12.77 -7.41
CA SER A 56 -9.81 -12.94 -8.52
C SER A 56 -10.48 -11.60 -8.86
N PRO A 57 -10.84 -11.36 -10.13
CA PRO A 57 -11.50 -10.12 -10.55
C PRO A 57 -12.78 -9.79 -9.76
N ALA A 58 -13.52 -10.81 -9.34
CA ALA A 58 -14.73 -10.63 -8.54
C ALA A 58 -14.42 -10.09 -7.13
N ARG A 59 -13.43 -10.68 -6.44
CA ARG A 59 -12.99 -10.24 -5.10
C ARG A 59 -12.42 -8.82 -5.16
N ASP A 60 -11.63 -8.52 -6.18
CA ASP A 60 -11.03 -7.22 -6.39
C ASP A 60 -12.07 -6.12 -6.55
N ARG A 61 -13.09 -6.42 -7.37
CA ARG A 61 -14.22 -5.52 -7.57
C ARG A 61 -15.00 -5.29 -6.28
N ILE A 62 -15.22 -6.31 -5.47
CA ILE A 62 -15.90 -6.21 -4.16
C ILE A 62 -15.07 -5.32 -3.22
N ASN A 63 -13.78 -5.59 -3.05
CA ASN A 63 -12.91 -4.81 -2.18
C ASN A 63 -12.86 -3.34 -2.60
N PHE A 64 -12.67 -3.09 -3.90
CA PHE A 64 -12.65 -1.75 -4.46
C PHE A 64 -13.97 -1.01 -4.21
N LEU A 65 -15.10 -1.63 -4.52
CA LEU A 65 -16.41 -1.00 -4.35
C LEU A 65 -16.74 -0.77 -2.87
N ALA A 66 -16.42 -1.72 -2.00
CA ALA A 66 -16.65 -1.59 -0.55
C ALA A 66 -15.84 -0.42 0.02
N GLU A 67 -14.57 -0.29 -0.34
CA GLU A 67 -13.74 0.85 0.08
C GLU A 67 -14.26 2.17 -0.48
N ARG A 68 -14.60 2.23 -1.77
CA ARG A 68 -15.18 3.46 -2.38
C ARG A 68 -16.52 3.84 -1.74
N LEU A 69 -17.38 2.88 -1.43
CA LEU A 69 -18.65 3.12 -0.74
C LEU A 69 -18.40 3.66 0.68
N GLN A 70 -17.49 3.05 1.43
CA GLN A 70 -17.10 3.53 2.76
C GLN A 70 -16.66 4.99 2.71
N ILE A 71 -15.74 5.32 1.77
CA ILE A 71 -15.23 6.67 1.60
C ILE A 71 -16.36 7.62 1.16
N PHE A 72 -17.21 7.21 0.23
CA PHE A 72 -18.32 8.02 -0.28
C PHE A 72 -19.30 8.43 0.83
N VAL A 73 -19.68 7.49 1.68
CA VAL A 73 -20.54 7.77 2.84
C VAL A 73 -19.82 8.70 3.82
N ARG A 74 -18.54 8.45 4.10
CA ARG A 74 -17.77 9.20 5.09
C ARG A 74 -17.28 10.57 4.62
N ASN A 75 -17.30 10.85 3.33
CA ASN A 75 -16.90 12.15 2.78
C ASN A 75 -18.08 13.09 2.46
N GLY A 76 -19.29 12.74 2.93
CA GLY A 76 -20.50 13.52 2.68
C GLY A 76 -21.05 13.34 1.27
N PHE A 77 -20.93 12.14 0.69
CA PHE A 77 -21.41 11.78 -0.65
C PHE A 77 -20.73 12.57 -1.79
N SER A 78 -19.51 13.05 -1.57
CA SER A 78 -18.76 13.83 -2.56
C SER A 78 -18.02 12.92 -3.53
N ARG A 79 -18.39 12.97 -4.82
CA ARG A 79 -17.71 12.24 -5.89
C ARG A 79 -16.32 12.80 -6.19
N SER A 80 -16.11 14.11 -6.08
CA SER A 80 -14.84 14.78 -6.38
C SER A 80 -13.70 14.40 -5.40
N ARG A 81 -14.05 13.93 -4.20
CA ARG A 81 -13.10 13.54 -3.17
C ARG A 81 -12.85 12.04 -3.11
N LEU A 82 -13.60 11.23 -3.86
CA LEU A 82 -13.65 9.78 -3.76
C LEU A 82 -12.30 9.10 -4.00
N PHE A 83 -11.45 9.65 -4.87
CA PHE A 83 -10.15 9.09 -5.24
C PHE A 83 -8.95 9.87 -4.67
N LYS A 84 -9.20 10.86 -3.82
CA LYS A 84 -8.14 11.63 -3.16
C LYS A 84 -7.67 10.99 -1.87
N VAL A 85 -8.39 10.00 -1.39
CA VAL A 85 -8.16 9.30 -0.13
C VAL A 85 -8.34 7.80 -0.27
N ASP A 86 -7.62 7.06 0.56
CA ASP A 86 -7.73 5.61 0.73
C ASP A 86 -7.61 5.23 2.21
N THR A 87 -8.39 4.26 2.63
CA THR A 87 -8.40 3.79 4.03
C THR A 87 -7.63 2.49 4.21
N ALA A 88 -7.43 1.73 3.13
CA ALA A 88 -6.95 0.36 3.14
C ALA A 88 -7.68 -0.53 4.17
N SER A 89 -8.99 -0.27 4.35
CA SER A 89 -9.85 -1.09 5.20
C SER A 89 -10.22 -2.42 4.54
N TRP A 90 -10.12 -2.47 3.21
CA TRP A 90 -10.46 -3.60 2.37
C TRP A 90 -9.26 -4.00 1.51
N GLY A 91 -9.08 -5.29 1.28
CA GLY A 91 -7.98 -5.79 0.47
C GLY A 91 -7.50 -7.17 0.92
N ALA A 92 -6.47 -7.67 0.26
CA ALA A 92 -5.92 -8.99 0.55
C ALA A 92 -5.07 -9.01 1.83
N ASP A 93 -5.02 -10.19 2.45
CA ASP A 93 -3.95 -10.62 3.35
C ASP A 93 -3.11 -11.66 2.59
N LEU A 94 -1.84 -11.35 2.39
CA LEU A 94 -0.90 -12.18 1.63
C LEU A 94 0.08 -12.97 2.51
N CYS A 95 -0.05 -12.92 3.83
CA CYS A 95 0.88 -13.57 4.77
C CYS A 95 1.04 -15.06 4.49
N ASN A 96 -0.03 -15.72 4.03
CA ASN A 96 -0.04 -17.14 3.72
C ASN A 96 0.26 -17.48 2.25
N HIS A 97 0.53 -16.50 1.40
CA HIS A 97 0.85 -16.75 -0.01
C HIS A 97 2.20 -17.51 -0.13
N PRO A 98 2.30 -18.58 -0.97
CA PRO A 98 3.53 -19.39 -1.07
C PRO A 98 4.79 -18.57 -1.32
N TRP A 99 4.76 -17.64 -2.26
CA TRP A 99 5.90 -16.77 -2.55
C TRP A 99 6.30 -15.89 -1.35
N ILE A 100 5.33 -15.40 -0.58
CA ILE A 100 5.61 -14.62 0.62
C ILE A 100 6.26 -15.50 1.69
N LYS A 101 5.79 -16.75 1.87
CA LYS A 101 6.40 -17.69 2.82
C LYS A 101 7.86 -18.00 2.51
N GLU A 102 8.18 -18.12 1.23
CA GLU A 102 9.53 -18.40 0.74
C GLU A 102 10.44 -17.16 0.68
N ALA A 103 9.90 -15.95 0.69
CA ALA A 103 10.67 -14.73 0.51
C ALA A 103 11.64 -14.48 1.68
N ASP A 104 12.85 -14.04 1.36
CA ASP A 104 13.80 -13.46 2.33
C ASP A 104 13.43 -12.02 2.66
N VAL A 105 12.88 -11.28 1.68
CA VAL A 105 12.46 -9.87 1.81
C VAL A 105 11.16 -9.65 1.05
N VAL A 106 10.25 -8.89 1.64
CA VAL A 106 9.04 -8.43 0.97
C VAL A 106 9.14 -6.93 0.71
N ASN A 107 8.96 -6.52 -0.54
CA ASN A 107 8.93 -5.09 -0.90
C ASN A 107 7.49 -4.68 -1.24
N ILE A 108 6.87 -3.89 -0.36
CA ILE A 108 5.55 -3.30 -0.58
C ILE A 108 5.70 -2.00 -1.36
N ASN A 109 4.86 -1.82 -2.36
CA ASN A 109 4.79 -0.60 -3.16
C ASN A 109 3.40 0.05 -3.01
N TRP A 110 2.75 0.44 -4.09
CA TRP A 110 1.43 1.04 -4.03
C TRP A 110 0.33 -0.01 -3.92
N ILE A 111 -0.39 -0.06 -2.79
CA ILE A 111 -1.33 -1.14 -2.43
C ILE A 111 -2.76 -0.65 -2.16
N ASN A 112 -3.04 0.58 -2.49
CA ASN A 112 -4.32 1.24 -2.24
C ASN A 112 -5.44 0.75 -3.18
N GLN A 113 -6.65 1.28 -3.00
CA GLN A 113 -7.85 0.96 -3.78
C GLN A 113 -8.23 -0.53 -3.73
N GLY A 114 -8.24 -1.09 -2.53
CA GLY A 114 -8.69 -2.47 -2.29
C GLY A 114 -7.65 -3.55 -2.59
N ALA A 115 -6.38 -3.20 -2.86
CA ALA A 115 -5.35 -4.19 -3.16
C ALA A 115 -4.90 -4.93 -1.89
N MET A 116 -4.42 -4.23 -0.86
CA MET A 116 -4.16 -4.83 0.45
C MET A 116 -4.86 -4.03 1.55
N SER A 117 -5.27 -4.72 2.61
CA SER A 117 -5.78 -4.07 3.81
C SER A 117 -4.67 -3.78 4.82
N LEU A 118 -4.88 -2.78 5.71
CA LEU A 118 -3.97 -2.54 6.84
C LEU A 118 -3.85 -3.77 7.73
N SER A 119 -4.93 -4.54 7.93
CA SER A 119 -4.88 -5.79 8.67
C SER A 119 -4.02 -6.85 7.97
N GLY A 120 -4.08 -6.93 6.64
CA GLY A 120 -3.21 -7.82 5.87
C GLY A 120 -1.73 -7.44 5.95
N ILE A 121 -1.43 -6.14 5.96
CA ILE A 121 -0.06 -5.66 6.17
C ILE A 121 0.39 -5.93 7.62
N GLN A 122 -0.50 -5.77 8.60
CA GLN A 122 -0.23 -6.12 9.99
C GLN A 122 0.10 -7.60 10.16
N SER A 123 -0.66 -8.51 9.51
CA SER A 123 -0.37 -9.95 9.48
C SER A 123 1.02 -10.22 8.91
N LEU A 124 1.37 -9.55 7.81
CA LEU A 124 2.66 -9.68 7.17
C LEU A 124 3.80 -9.17 8.08
N ALA A 125 3.65 -8.01 8.71
CA ALA A 125 4.63 -7.46 9.65
C ALA A 125 4.82 -8.36 10.87
N SER A 126 3.73 -8.96 11.38
CA SER A 126 3.76 -9.90 12.50
C SER A 126 4.45 -11.22 12.18
N SER A 127 4.66 -11.55 10.90
CA SER A 127 5.41 -12.74 10.50
C SER A 127 6.93 -12.66 10.79
N GLY A 128 7.43 -11.47 11.12
CA GLY A 128 8.84 -11.21 11.39
C GLY A 128 9.72 -11.11 10.14
N LYS A 129 9.18 -11.27 8.93
CA LYS A 129 9.94 -11.12 7.68
C LYS A 129 10.36 -9.65 7.48
N PRO A 130 11.58 -9.41 6.98
CA PRO A 130 12.00 -8.07 6.56
C PRO A 130 11.06 -7.50 5.49
N ILE A 131 10.50 -6.33 5.76
CA ILE A 131 9.61 -5.62 4.86
C ILE A 131 10.24 -4.27 4.51
N VAL A 132 10.35 -4.00 3.22
CA VAL A 132 10.70 -2.68 2.68
C VAL A 132 9.45 -2.09 2.06
N TRP A 133 8.99 -0.95 2.55
CA TRP A 133 7.83 -0.26 1.99
C TRP A 133 8.27 0.98 1.23
N THR A 134 8.22 0.90 -0.10
CA THR A 134 8.54 2.02 -0.98
C THR A 134 7.34 2.97 -1.07
N MET A 135 7.52 4.18 -0.58
CA MET A 135 6.49 5.22 -0.58
C MET A 135 6.48 5.94 -1.92
N HIS A 136 5.35 5.91 -2.62
CA HIS A 136 5.17 6.57 -3.91
C HIS A 136 4.36 7.87 -3.84
N ASP A 137 3.73 8.12 -2.72
CA ASP A 137 2.97 9.32 -2.38
C ASP A 137 2.93 9.51 -0.86
N MET A 138 2.23 10.54 -0.37
CA MET A 138 2.15 10.85 1.06
C MET A 138 1.25 9.91 1.86
N TRP A 139 0.60 8.92 1.25
CA TRP A 139 -0.39 8.10 1.97
C TRP A 139 0.20 7.41 3.20
N ASN A 140 1.46 6.99 3.16
CA ASN A 140 2.13 6.37 4.32
C ASN A 140 2.31 7.36 5.49
N CYS A 141 2.52 8.64 5.21
CA CYS A 141 2.76 9.68 6.21
C CYS A 141 1.45 10.32 6.73
N THR A 142 0.37 10.25 5.96
CA THR A 142 -0.94 10.86 6.29
C THR A 142 -1.89 9.85 6.93
N GLY A 143 -3.08 10.30 7.35
CA GLY A 143 -4.16 9.39 7.75
C GLY A 143 -4.70 8.61 6.56
N ILE A 144 -5.30 9.32 5.60
CA ILE A 144 -6.01 8.72 4.47
C ILE A 144 -5.68 9.33 3.10
N CYS A 145 -5.08 10.52 3.03
CA CYS A 145 -4.90 11.24 1.77
C CYS A 145 -3.59 10.89 1.08
N HIS A 146 -3.62 10.87 -0.27
CA HIS A 146 -2.44 10.65 -1.11
C HIS A 146 -1.57 11.90 -1.22
N HIS A 147 -2.15 13.09 -1.00
CA HIS A 147 -1.45 14.36 -0.96
C HIS A 147 -2.12 15.30 0.05
N ALA A 148 -1.33 15.87 0.94
CA ALA A 148 -1.83 16.73 2.02
C ALA A 148 -2.13 18.17 1.57
N TYR A 149 -1.51 18.63 0.48
CA TYR A 149 -1.54 20.03 0.03
C TYR A 149 -1.19 20.97 1.19
N GLU A 150 -2.06 21.92 1.54
CA GLU A 150 -1.90 22.88 2.61
C GLU A 150 -2.14 22.30 4.02
N CYS A 151 -2.61 21.04 4.12
CA CYS A 151 -2.92 20.44 5.40
C CYS A 151 -1.64 19.96 6.10
N THR A 152 -1.35 20.50 7.30
CA THR A 152 -0.19 20.11 8.11
C THR A 152 -0.53 19.15 9.26
N ARG A 153 -1.81 18.79 9.45
CA ARG A 153 -2.28 17.96 10.58
C ARG A 153 -1.65 16.59 10.65
N PHE A 154 -1.23 16.04 9.51
CA PHE A 154 -0.57 14.74 9.47
C PHE A 154 0.75 14.71 10.26
N LYS A 155 1.40 15.86 10.46
CA LYS A 155 2.65 15.97 11.24
C LYS A 155 2.47 15.70 12.74
N GLU A 156 1.24 15.85 13.24
CA GLU A 156 0.87 15.61 14.65
C GLU A 156 -0.20 14.52 14.71
N ASN A 157 -1.46 14.94 14.58
CA ASN A 157 -2.62 14.06 14.60
C ASN A 157 -3.61 14.45 13.50
N CYS A 158 -3.88 13.53 12.58
CA CYS A 158 -4.98 13.71 11.63
C CYS A 158 -6.32 13.82 12.39
N GLY A 159 -7.24 14.54 11.81
CA GLY A 159 -8.57 14.84 12.31
C GLY A 159 -9.07 16.13 11.63
N LYS A 160 -10.36 16.45 11.74
CA LYS A 160 -10.99 17.57 11.01
C LYS A 160 -10.58 17.57 9.53
N CYS A 161 -10.58 16.37 8.94
CA CYS A 161 -10.02 16.15 7.62
C CYS A 161 -10.83 16.89 6.55
N PRO A 162 -10.21 17.77 5.74
CA PRO A 162 -10.93 18.55 4.73
C PRO A 162 -11.56 17.67 3.64
N TYR A 163 -11.03 16.45 3.43
CA TYR A 163 -11.60 15.51 2.47
C TYR A 163 -12.87 14.82 2.97
N LEU A 164 -13.15 14.84 4.28
CA LEU A 164 -14.37 14.28 4.85
C LEU A 164 -15.52 15.29 4.96
N GLY A 165 -15.30 16.57 4.60
CA GLY A 165 -16.33 17.59 4.60
C GLY A 165 -16.98 17.76 5.98
N SER A 166 -18.31 17.68 6.05
CA SER A 166 -19.07 17.80 7.33
C SER A 166 -18.81 16.64 8.32
N PHE A 167 -18.22 15.55 7.87
CA PHE A 167 -17.80 14.42 8.72
C PHE A 167 -16.38 14.56 9.26
N GLY A 168 -15.63 15.61 8.86
CA GLY A 168 -14.33 15.95 9.42
C GLY A 168 -14.45 16.46 10.86
N ARG A 169 -14.16 15.58 11.84
CA ARG A 169 -14.18 15.85 13.27
C ARG A 169 -12.83 15.53 13.88
N GLU A 170 -12.61 15.91 15.15
CA GLU A 170 -11.36 15.63 15.87
C GLU A 170 -10.96 14.14 15.77
N HIS A 171 -11.94 13.26 16.00
CA HIS A 171 -11.78 11.80 15.90
C HIS A 171 -12.58 11.28 14.71
N ASP A 172 -12.13 11.62 13.50
CA ASP A 172 -12.74 11.15 12.26
C ASP A 172 -12.01 9.92 11.66
N LEU A 173 -12.41 9.52 10.45
CA LEU A 173 -11.82 8.39 9.75
C LEU A 173 -10.31 8.57 9.54
N SER A 174 -9.83 9.80 9.30
CA SER A 174 -8.42 10.05 9.07
C SER A 174 -7.57 9.84 10.31
N SER A 175 -8.06 10.25 11.49
CA SER A 175 -7.37 10.01 12.75
C SER A 175 -7.35 8.53 13.12
N THR A 176 -8.45 7.81 12.85
CA THR A 176 -8.53 6.37 13.10
C THR A 176 -7.52 5.59 12.26
N VAL A 177 -7.45 5.90 10.96
CA VAL A 177 -6.50 5.22 10.05
C VAL A 177 -5.06 5.59 10.38
N GLN A 178 -4.77 6.85 10.74
CA GLN A 178 -3.43 7.25 11.19
C GLN A 178 -2.98 6.47 12.43
N GLN A 179 -3.85 6.30 13.41
CA GLN A 179 -3.56 5.51 14.62
C GLN A 179 -3.31 4.03 14.30
N GLN A 180 -4.05 3.45 13.35
CA GLN A 180 -3.80 2.08 12.88
C GLN A 180 -2.42 1.97 12.23
N LYS A 181 -2.05 2.91 11.38
CA LYS A 181 -0.71 2.99 10.77
C LYS A 181 0.38 3.18 11.82
N ALA A 182 0.18 4.07 12.79
CA ALA A 182 1.14 4.30 13.87
C ALA A 182 1.44 3.02 14.67
N ARG A 183 0.43 2.18 14.92
CA ARG A 183 0.62 0.87 15.55
C ARG A 183 1.37 -0.10 14.65
N LEU A 184 1.03 -0.15 13.36
CA LEU A 184 1.71 -0.97 12.36
C LEU A 184 3.19 -0.58 12.25
N TYR A 185 3.51 0.70 12.31
CA TYR A 185 4.88 1.22 12.16
C TYR A 185 5.79 0.96 13.37
N GLN A 186 5.27 0.38 14.47
CA GLN A 186 6.09 -0.09 15.60
C GLN A 186 6.84 -1.40 15.28
N HIS A 187 6.51 -2.09 14.20
CA HIS A 187 7.19 -3.32 13.81
C HIS A 187 8.62 -3.03 13.32
N LYS A 188 9.62 -3.57 14.03
CA LYS A 188 11.06 -3.33 13.75
C LYS A 188 11.55 -3.89 12.42
N ASN A 189 10.82 -4.83 11.83
CA ASN A 189 11.12 -5.44 10.54
C ASN A 189 10.52 -4.66 9.35
N LEU A 190 9.85 -3.53 9.61
CA LEU A 190 9.26 -2.65 8.60
C LEU A 190 10.17 -1.43 8.38
N HIS A 191 10.65 -1.27 7.14
CA HIS A 191 11.55 -0.19 6.72
C HIS A 191 10.91 0.59 5.59
N PHE A 192 10.94 1.92 5.67
CA PHE A 192 10.41 2.80 4.63
C PHE A 192 11.51 3.30 3.71
N VAL A 193 11.18 3.44 2.43
CA VAL A 193 12.02 4.05 1.40
C VAL A 193 11.22 5.14 0.71
N ALA A 194 11.67 6.38 0.82
CA ALA A 194 11.12 7.51 0.08
C ALA A 194 11.70 7.54 -1.35
N VAL A 195 10.86 7.80 -2.36
CA VAL A 195 11.31 7.90 -3.76
C VAL A 195 11.87 9.28 -4.10
N SER A 196 11.83 10.22 -3.17
CA SER A 196 12.36 11.58 -3.33
C SER A 196 12.69 12.21 -1.98
N HIS A 197 13.61 13.17 -1.95
CA HIS A 197 13.90 13.96 -0.76
C HIS A 197 12.67 14.70 -0.21
N TRP A 198 11.81 15.21 -1.08
CA TRP A 198 10.55 15.83 -0.67
C TRP A 198 9.63 14.90 0.14
N LEU A 199 9.64 13.61 -0.15
CA LEU A 199 8.81 12.64 0.58
C LEU A 199 9.50 12.13 1.85
N GLU A 200 10.82 12.28 1.96
CA GLU A 200 11.62 11.93 3.13
C GLU A 200 11.46 12.95 4.27
N GLU A 201 11.31 14.25 3.94
CA GLU A 201 11.07 15.38 4.87
C GLU A 201 9.69 15.31 5.54
#